data_dccc5b5548ef8905170d765fc34df2be
#
_entry.id   dccc5b5548ef8905170d765fc34df2be
#
_cell.length_a   1.000
_cell.length_b   1.000
_cell.length_c   1.000
_cell.angle_alpha   90.00
_cell.angle_beta   90.00
_cell.angle_gamma   90.00
#
_symmetry.space_group_name_H-M   'P 1'
#
loop_
_entity.id
_entity.type
_entity.pdbx_description
1 polymer ?
#
loop_
_entity_poly.entity_id
_entity_poly.type
_entity_poly.pdbx_seq_one_letter_code
_entity_poly.pdbx_strand_id
1 'polypeptide(L)'
;GLGKLLNTIKSVQKIHNPNLDIEGLLLTMYDSRLRLSNQVVEEVQKHFNDMVFETVIQRNIKLSEAPSFGESIINYDATSKGATNYLNLAEEIIKKNQ
;
A
#
# COMPACT_ATOMS: atom_id res chain seq x y z
N GLY A 1 2.59 -0.73 16.30
CA GLY A 1 3.00 -0.33 15.03
C GLY A 1 3.56 -1.36 14.10
N LEU A 2 4.53 -0.94 13.33
CA LEU A 2 5.10 -1.75 12.26
C LEU A 2 5.81 -3.02 12.79
N GLY A 3 6.54 -2.90 13.90
CA GLY A 3 7.21 -4.05 14.52
C GLY A 3 6.24 -5.14 14.93
N LYS A 4 5.07 -4.76 15.44
CA LYS A 4 4.02 -5.70 15.84
C LYS A 4 3.46 -6.44 14.62
N LEU A 5 3.27 -5.73 13.51
CA LEU A 5 2.82 -6.33 12.25
C LEU A 5 3.83 -7.35 11.74
N LEU A 6 5.12 -7.02 11.75
CA LEU A 6 6.18 -7.92 11.32
C LEU A 6 6.23 -9.19 12.16
N ASN A 7 6.03 -9.06 13.47
CA ASN A 7 5.97 -10.23 14.37
C ASN A 7 4.77 -11.11 14.04
N THR A 8 3.63 -10.54 13.72
CA THR A 8 2.45 -11.30 13.31
C THR A 8 2.72 -12.07 12.02
N ILE A 9 3.36 -11.44 11.04
CA ILE A 9 3.73 -12.09 9.78
C ILE A 9 4.66 -13.29 10.03
N LYS A 10 5.67 -13.10 10.87
CA LYS A 10 6.58 -14.19 11.23
C LYS A 10 5.87 -15.37 11.89
N SER A 11 4.90 -15.10 12.76
CA SER A 11 4.10 -16.13 13.41
C SER A 11 3.27 -16.92 12.40
N VAL A 12 2.65 -16.22 11.42
CA VAL A 12 1.87 -16.87 10.36
C VAL A 12 2.77 -17.75 9.50
N GLN A 13 3.95 -17.26 9.13
CA GLN A 13 4.93 -18.05 8.36
C GLN A 13 5.27 -19.35 9.07
N LYS A 14 5.57 -19.27 10.36
CA LYS A 14 6.01 -20.42 11.15
C LYS A 14 4.92 -21.48 11.29
N ILE A 15 3.68 -21.06 11.50
CA ILE A 15 2.58 -21.97 11.86
C ILE A 15 1.80 -22.45 10.65
N HIS A 16 1.51 -21.55 9.70
CA HIS A 16 0.55 -21.79 8.63
C HIS A 16 1.14 -21.84 7.23
N ASN A 17 2.17 -21.05 6.96
CA ASN A 17 2.71 -20.94 5.61
C ASN A 17 4.20 -20.55 5.64
N PRO A 18 5.09 -21.55 5.64
CA PRO A 18 6.53 -21.26 5.68
C PRO A 18 7.07 -20.56 4.43
N ASN A 19 6.30 -20.57 3.34
CA ASN A 19 6.70 -19.89 2.09
C ASN A 19 6.14 -18.48 1.97
N LEU A 20 5.40 -18.02 2.96
CA LEU A 20 4.88 -16.64 2.97
C LEU A 20 6.04 -15.66 3.05
N ASP A 21 6.03 -14.65 2.19
CA ASP A 21 7.02 -13.59 2.20
C ASP A 21 6.33 -12.25 2.07
N ILE A 22 7.08 -11.18 2.36
CA ILE A 22 6.58 -9.81 2.24
C ILE A 22 6.91 -9.31 0.85
N GLU A 23 5.90 -8.99 0.05
CA GLU A 23 6.08 -8.39 -1.27
C GLU A 23 6.57 -6.95 -1.18
N GLY A 24 6.06 -6.22 -0.20
CA GLY A 24 6.45 -4.84 0.00
C GLY A 24 5.53 -4.13 0.99
N LEU A 25 5.86 -2.89 1.28
CA LEU A 25 5.08 -2.00 2.14
C LEU A 25 4.44 -0.91 1.28
N LEU A 26 3.12 -0.80 1.36
CA LEU A 26 2.37 0.19 0.62
C LEU A 26 1.89 1.30 1.57
N LEU A 27 2.24 2.54 1.26
CA LEU A 27 1.78 3.69 2.03
C LEU A 27 0.44 4.17 1.47
N THR A 28 -0.56 4.23 2.32
CA THR A 28 -1.92 4.63 1.95
C THR A 28 -2.34 5.90 2.69
N MET A 29 -3.47 6.46 2.31
CA MET A 29 -4.03 7.68 2.92
C MET A 29 -3.05 8.86 2.88
N TYR A 30 -2.17 8.87 1.87
CA TYR A 30 -1.16 9.91 1.73
C TYR A 30 -1.80 11.24 1.31
N ASP A 31 -1.45 12.29 2.02
CA ASP A 31 -1.87 13.66 1.70
C ASP A 31 -0.64 14.55 1.72
N SER A 32 -0.19 14.98 0.54
CA SER A 32 1.03 15.79 0.39
C SER A 32 0.97 17.13 1.11
N ARG A 33 -0.23 17.59 1.45
CA ARG A 33 -0.42 18.85 2.19
C ARG A 33 -0.12 18.70 3.68
N LEU A 34 -0.09 17.46 4.18
CA LEU A 34 0.11 17.18 5.59
C LEU A 34 1.57 16.89 5.88
N ARG A 35 2.14 17.67 6.80
CA ARG A 35 3.51 17.47 7.26
C ARG A 35 3.72 16.08 7.83
N LEU A 36 2.73 15.59 8.58
CA LEU A 36 2.80 14.26 9.18
C LEU A 36 2.90 13.17 8.11
N SER A 37 2.14 13.26 7.04
CA SER A 37 2.22 12.29 5.94
C SER A 37 3.62 12.22 5.35
N ASN A 38 4.24 13.37 5.11
CA ASN A 38 5.59 13.43 4.56
C ASN A 38 6.63 12.90 5.54
N GLN A 39 6.46 13.15 6.83
CA GLN A 39 7.34 12.60 7.86
C GLN A 39 7.26 11.08 7.93
N VAL A 40 6.06 10.52 7.83
CA VAL A 40 5.87 9.07 7.83
C VAL A 40 6.55 8.45 6.61
N VAL A 41 6.37 9.05 5.43
CA VAL A 41 7.03 8.56 4.20
C VAL A 41 8.55 8.53 4.39
N GLU A 42 9.14 9.62 4.89
CA GLU A 42 10.59 9.72 5.11
C GLU A 42 11.08 8.65 6.09
N GLU A 43 10.38 8.48 7.21
CA GLU A 43 10.77 7.50 8.23
C GLU A 43 10.70 6.08 7.70
N VAL A 44 9.62 5.73 7.00
CA VAL A 44 9.46 4.39 6.46
C VAL A 44 10.50 4.12 5.38
N GLN A 45 10.76 5.06 4.49
CA GLN A 45 11.79 4.92 3.46
C GLN A 45 13.18 4.77 4.06
N LYS A 46 13.46 5.50 5.14
CA LYS A 46 14.75 5.45 5.82
C LYS A 46 15.02 4.06 6.43
N HIS A 47 14.00 3.44 7.02
CA HIS A 47 14.17 2.17 7.73
C HIS A 47 13.85 0.94 6.88
N PHE A 48 13.06 1.08 5.83
CA PHE A 48 12.56 -0.05 5.03
C PHE A 48 12.69 0.22 3.53
N ASN A 49 13.72 0.95 3.11
CA ASN A 49 13.89 1.45 1.75
C ASN A 49 13.65 0.38 0.67
N ASP A 50 14.20 -0.83 0.86
CA ASP A 50 14.11 -1.89 -0.14
C ASP A 50 12.74 -2.55 -0.19
N MET A 51 11.88 -2.28 0.79
CA MET A 51 10.57 -2.92 0.94
C MET A 51 9.40 -1.99 0.63
N VAL A 52 9.66 -0.69 0.52
CA VAL A 52 8.58 0.29 0.30
C VAL A 52 8.35 0.49 -1.18
N PHE A 53 7.10 0.33 -1.62
CA PHE A 53 6.74 0.67 -2.99
C PHE A 53 6.92 2.16 -3.25
N GLU A 54 7.36 2.51 -4.46
CA GLU A 54 7.43 3.92 -4.88
C GLU A 54 6.04 4.52 -5.01
N THR A 55 5.07 3.71 -5.42
CA THR A 55 3.67 4.13 -5.50
C THR A 55 3.11 4.35 -4.11
N VAL A 56 2.46 5.49 -3.90
CA VAL A 56 1.67 5.74 -2.69
C VAL A 56 0.19 5.86 -3.07
N ILE A 57 -0.69 5.43 -2.19
CA ILE A 57 -2.12 5.58 -2.40
C ILE A 57 -2.58 6.85 -1.70
N GLN A 58 -2.94 7.84 -2.48
CA GLN A 58 -3.37 9.13 -1.95
C GLN A 58 -4.74 9.02 -1.28
N ARG A 59 -4.96 9.87 -0.29
CA ARG A 59 -6.29 10.02 0.28
C ARG A 59 -7.25 10.47 -0.82
N ASN A 60 -8.29 9.67 -1.06
CA ASN A 60 -9.25 9.92 -2.13
C ASN A 60 -10.63 9.43 -1.70
N ILE A 61 -11.62 10.31 -1.76
CA ILE A 61 -12.97 10.01 -1.30
C ILE A 61 -13.60 8.86 -2.09
N LYS A 62 -13.25 8.71 -3.37
CA LYS A 62 -13.78 7.63 -4.22
C LYS A 62 -13.35 6.25 -3.70
N LEU A 63 -12.13 6.15 -3.13
CA LEU A 63 -11.67 4.91 -2.49
C LEU A 63 -12.49 4.57 -1.26
N SER A 64 -12.98 5.56 -0.54
CA SER A 64 -13.83 5.35 0.63
C SER A 64 -15.26 4.96 0.22
N GLU A 65 -15.74 5.48 -0.90
CA GLU A 65 -17.09 5.22 -1.40
C GLU A 65 -17.23 3.85 -2.06
N ALA A 66 -16.25 3.42 -2.84
CA ALA A 66 -16.36 2.20 -3.66
C ALA A 66 -16.82 0.96 -2.88
N PRO A 67 -16.26 0.65 -1.69
CA PRO A 67 -16.72 -0.52 -0.93
C PRO A 67 -18.19 -0.46 -0.54
N SER A 68 -18.74 0.73 -0.32
CA SER A 68 -20.14 0.90 0.02
C SER A 68 -21.07 0.45 -1.11
N PHE A 69 -20.57 0.43 -2.33
CA PHE A 69 -21.29 -0.03 -3.51
C PHE A 69 -20.85 -1.43 -3.94
N GLY A 70 -19.99 -2.08 -3.16
CA GLY A 70 -19.49 -3.42 -3.48
C GLY A 70 -18.64 -3.45 -4.74
N GLU A 71 -17.99 -2.34 -5.08
CA GLU A 71 -17.20 -2.22 -6.32
C GLU A 71 -15.73 -1.97 -6.05
N SER A 72 -14.88 -2.42 -6.97
CA SER A 72 -13.48 -1.99 -7.01
C SER A 72 -13.42 -0.52 -7.41
N ILE A 73 -12.32 0.16 -7.08
CA ILE A 73 -12.15 1.56 -7.47
C ILE A 73 -12.15 1.72 -9.00
N ILE A 74 -11.63 0.75 -9.72
CA ILE A 74 -11.56 0.81 -11.18
C ILE A 74 -12.95 0.74 -11.79
N ASN A 75 -13.83 -0.11 -11.25
CA ASN A 75 -15.22 -0.19 -11.69
C ASN A 75 -16.04 0.99 -11.22
N TYR A 76 -15.77 1.48 -10.00
CA TYR A 76 -16.53 2.59 -9.42
C TYR A 76 -16.22 3.92 -10.09
N ASP A 77 -14.93 4.24 -10.24
CA ASP A 77 -14.49 5.48 -10.88
C ASP A 77 -13.07 5.30 -11.46
N ALA A 78 -13.01 4.85 -12.70
CA ALA A 78 -11.75 4.57 -13.39
C ALA A 78 -10.86 5.80 -13.59
N THR A 79 -11.43 7.01 -13.53
CA THR A 79 -10.69 8.26 -13.74
C THR A 79 -10.23 8.90 -12.44
N SER A 80 -10.60 8.33 -11.30
CA SER A 80 -10.21 8.87 -10.00
C SER A 80 -8.70 8.74 -9.77
N LYS A 81 -8.16 9.59 -8.89
CA LYS A 81 -6.76 9.47 -8.46
C LYS A 81 -6.52 8.14 -7.77
N GLY A 82 -7.50 7.64 -7.01
CA GLY A 82 -7.41 6.34 -6.37
C GLY A 82 -7.22 5.20 -7.37
N ALA A 83 -8.01 5.20 -8.46
CA ALA A 83 -7.87 4.21 -9.52
C ALA A 83 -6.48 4.30 -10.16
N THR A 84 -6.02 5.50 -10.49
CA THR A 84 -4.69 5.72 -11.07
C THR A 84 -3.59 5.20 -10.15
N ASN A 85 -3.68 5.48 -8.85
CA ASN A 85 -2.69 5.01 -7.89
C ASN A 85 -2.63 3.49 -7.85
N TYR A 86 -3.78 2.80 -7.81
CA TYR A 86 -3.80 1.34 -7.79
C TYR A 86 -3.32 0.72 -9.09
N LEU A 87 -3.59 1.35 -10.23
CA LEU A 87 -3.05 0.88 -11.51
C LEU A 87 -1.53 1.03 -11.54
N ASN A 88 -1.01 2.13 -11.02
CA ASN A 88 0.44 2.33 -10.91
C ASN A 88 1.08 1.30 -9.97
N LEU A 89 0.41 0.97 -8.87
CA LEU A 89 0.87 -0.08 -7.97
C LEU A 89 0.94 -1.42 -8.68
N ALA A 90 -0.09 -1.79 -9.42
CA ALA A 90 -0.12 -3.05 -10.16
C ALA A 90 1.05 -3.11 -11.14
N GLU A 91 1.30 -2.02 -11.86
CA GLU A 91 2.43 -1.94 -12.80
C GLU A 91 3.77 -2.08 -12.08
N GLU A 92 3.93 -1.44 -10.95
CA GLU A 92 5.16 -1.53 -10.14
C GLU A 92 5.42 -2.96 -9.66
N ILE A 93 4.39 -3.65 -9.19
CA ILE A 93 4.49 -5.03 -8.72
C ILE A 93 4.87 -5.95 -9.89
N ILE A 94 4.27 -5.77 -11.04
CA ILE A 94 4.58 -6.56 -12.23
C ILE A 94 6.05 -6.38 -12.61
N LYS A 95 6.54 -5.15 -12.67
CA LYS A 95 7.94 -4.86 -12.99
C LYS A 95 8.90 -5.45 -11.97
N LYS A 96 8.55 -5.36 -10.70
CA LYS A 96 9.38 -5.87 -9.60
C LYS A 96 9.58 -7.39 -9.70
N ASN A 97 8.60 -8.11 -10.24
CA ASN A 97 8.60 -9.57 -10.31
C ASN A 97 9.01 -10.12 -11.69
N GLN A 98 9.50 -9.27 -12.54
CA GLN A 98 10.04 -9.67 -13.84
C GLN A 98 11.49 -10.13 -13.76
#